data_5f2e3166dbc0e0a0a823fce2156cd403
#
_entry.id   5f2e3166dbc0e0a0a823fce2156cd403
#
_cell.length_a   1.000
_cell.length_b   1.000
_cell.length_c   1.000
_cell.angle_alpha   90.00
_cell.angle_beta   90.00
_cell.angle_gamma   90.00
#
_symmetry.space_group_name_H-M   'P 1'
#
loop_
_entity.id
_entity.type
_entity.pdbx_description
1 polymer ?
#
loop_
_entity_poly.entity_id
_entity_poly.type
_entity_poly.pdbx_seq_one_letter_code
_entity_poly.pdbx_strand_id
1 'polypeptide(L)'
;MTSNSIMGFISSIALFLPILFILFFRQGGYKTFPALVCYYTIVFIYNLMTEGYIKVSHETIYYWSICNNLLDAPLMLFFLTYFSTTRALTKKIKIIICLLIVFEIIVILLKGFTTEAITIVLGPSLLAVLFFCTYFFIRQTKTTILYRKATGKAIIAASLLFAYGCYSIIYLMYYVFKTQHVADTFLIYFLVATFSSCLMCTGIFIERKRIQKVNELLQTRKELSDLYKDTNTVAPLRTAMLDFDKDHWN
;
A
#
# COMPACT_ATOMS: atom_id res chain seq x y z
N MET A 1 -3.89 -0.44 33.37
CA MET A 1 -3.70 -0.73 31.94
C MET A 1 -2.50 -1.64 31.80
N THR A 2 -2.67 -2.78 31.17
CA THR A 2 -1.52 -3.66 30.87
C THR A 2 -0.68 -3.04 29.77
N SER A 3 0.62 -3.36 29.73
CA SER A 3 1.56 -2.86 28.70
C SER A 3 1.02 -3.09 27.28
N ASN A 4 0.37 -4.23 27.04
CA ASN A 4 -0.25 -4.58 25.76
C ASN A 4 -1.40 -3.63 25.36
N SER A 5 -2.22 -3.17 26.31
CA SER A 5 -3.33 -2.24 26.03
C SER A 5 -2.83 -0.84 25.63
N ILE A 6 -1.69 -0.39 26.19
CA ILE A 6 -1.07 0.88 25.82
C ILE A 6 -0.50 0.78 24.40
N MET A 7 0.18 -0.32 24.09
CA MET A 7 0.75 -0.54 22.76
C MET A 7 -0.32 -0.70 21.68
N GLY A 8 -1.44 -1.37 21.98
CA GLY A 8 -2.60 -1.47 21.09
C GLY A 8 -3.22 -0.10 20.80
N PHE A 9 -3.34 0.78 21.80
CA PHE A 9 -3.80 2.16 21.61
C PHE A 9 -2.87 2.98 20.71
N ILE A 10 -1.57 2.94 20.97
CA ILE A 10 -0.55 3.62 20.15
C ILE A 10 -0.59 3.12 18.71
N SER A 11 -0.70 1.80 18.50
CA SER A 11 -0.81 1.18 17.19
C SER A 11 -2.08 1.63 16.45
N SER A 12 -3.22 1.74 17.15
CA SER A 12 -4.47 2.24 16.58
C SER A 12 -4.32 3.67 16.06
N ILE A 13 -3.73 4.56 16.86
CA ILE A 13 -3.45 5.94 16.43
C ILE A 13 -2.51 5.94 15.22
N ALA A 14 -1.45 5.16 15.26
CA ALA A 14 -0.48 5.09 14.18
C ALA A 14 -1.09 4.59 12.87
N LEU A 15 -1.98 3.59 12.90
CA LEU A 15 -2.71 3.10 11.73
C LEU A 15 -3.69 4.12 11.15
N PHE A 16 -4.23 5.01 11.97
CA PHE A 16 -5.12 6.08 11.52
C PHE A 16 -4.37 7.23 10.85
N LEU A 17 -3.11 7.49 11.20
CA LEU A 17 -2.33 8.60 10.67
C LEU A 17 -2.21 8.60 9.13
N PRO A 18 -1.89 7.49 8.42
CA PRO A 18 -1.84 7.48 6.96
C PRO A 18 -3.16 7.89 6.31
N ILE A 19 -4.29 7.47 6.88
CA ILE A 19 -5.63 7.85 6.39
C ILE A 19 -5.80 9.37 6.51
N LEU A 20 -5.52 9.93 7.70
CA LEU A 20 -5.60 11.38 7.94
C LEU A 20 -4.71 12.16 6.96
N PHE A 21 -3.46 11.73 6.76
CA PHE A 21 -2.53 12.42 5.87
C PHE A 21 -3.01 12.39 4.41
N ILE A 22 -3.50 11.25 3.92
CA ILE A 22 -4.01 11.13 2.56
C ILE A 22 -5.24 12.02 2.36
N LEU A 23 -6.17 12.02 3.32
CA LEU A 23 -7.39 12.83 3.25
C LEU A 23 -7.08 14.32 3.40
N PHE A 24 -6.28 14.72 4.39
CA PHE A 24 -5.88 16.09 4.63
C PHE A 24 -5.16 16.72 3.43
N PHE A 25 -4.32 15.95 2.76
CA PHE A 25 -3.62 16.40 1.55
C PHE A 25 -4.43 16.24 0.26
N ARG A 26 -5.70 15.83 0.37
CA ARG A 26 -6.61 15.61 -0.77
C ARG A 26 -6.03 14.64 -1.83
N GLN A 27 -5.26 13.67 -1.38
CA GLN A 27 -4.66 12.65 -2.26
C GLN A 27 -5.55 11.41 -2.41
N GLY A 28 -6.67 11.32 -1.70
CA GLY A 28 -7.56 10.16 -1.71
C GLY A 28 -8.09 9.78 -3.10
N GLY A 29 -8.20 10.74 -4.02
CA GLY A 29 -8.57 10.48 -5.42
C GLY A 29 -7.39 10.32 -6.38
N TYR A 30 -6.15 10.41 -5.90
CA TYR A 30 -4.98 10.36 -6.76
C TYR A 30 -4.56 8.94 -7.09
N LYS A 31 -4.63 8.56 -8.38
CA LYS A 31 -4.21 7.24 -8.91
C LYS A 31 -4.70 6.05 -8.05
N THR A 32 -3.81 5.37 -7.36
CA THR A 32 -4.08 4.14 -6.58
C THR A 32 -4.09 4.37 -5.06
N PHE A 33 -4.01 5.62 -4.60
CA PHE A 33 -4.13 5.97 -3.18
C PHE A 33 -5.47 5.54 -2.54
N PRO A 34 -6.61 5.47 -3.27
CA PRO A 34 -7.84 4.91 -2.71
C PRO A 34 -7.68 3.49 -2.16
N ALA A 35 -6.86 2.64 -2.82
CA ALA A 35 -6.60 1.29 -2.32
C ALA A 35 -5.82 1.30 -1.01
N LEU A 36 -4.85 2.22 -0.86
CA LEU A 36 -4.11 2.40 0.39
C LEU A 36 -5.01 2.89 1.52
N VAL A 37 -5.92 3.84 1.24
CA VAL A 37 -6.92 4.31 2.22
C VAL A 37 -7.83 3.16 2.64
N CYS A 38 -8.34 2.39 1.68
CA CYS A 38 -9.19 1.23 1.94
C CYS A 38 -8.47 0.21 2.83
N TYR A 39 -7.22 -0.13 2.50
CA TYR A 39 -6.39 -1.02 3.28
C TYR A 39 -6.24 -0.55 4.73
N TYR A 40 -5.76 0.67 4.95
CA TYR A 40 -5.57 1.18 6.31
C TYR A 40 -6.89 1.30 7.08
N THR A 41 -8.00 1.62 6.41
CA THR A 41 -9.33 1.68 7.05
C THR A 41 -9.78 0.31 7.54
N ILE A 42 -9.61 -0.74 6.73
CA ILE A 42 -9.98 -2.11 7.11
C ILE A 42 -9.13 -2.58 8.30
N VAL A 43 -7.80 -2.37 8.23
CA VAL A 43 -6.87 -2.75 9.30
C VAL A 43 -7.14 -1.95 10.58
N PHE A 44 -7.43 -0.66 10.47
CA PHE A 44 -7.75 0.20 11.61
C PHE A 44 -9.03 -0.25 12.32
N ILE A 45 -10.10 -0.53 11.56
CA ILE A 45 -11.36 -1.03 12.14
C ILE A 45 -11.12 -2.40 12.81
N TYR A 46 -10.35 -3.29 12.17
CA TYR A 46 -9.98 -4.58 12.75
C TYR A 46 -9.25 -4.41 14.08
N ASN A 47 -8.28 -3.51 14.14
CA ASN A 47 -7.53 -3.22 15.36
C ASN A 47 -8.42 -2.69 16.49
N LEU A 48 -9.36 -1.76 16.18
CA LEU A 48 -10.32 -1.25 17.16
C LEU A 48 -11.26 -2.33 17.70
N MET A 49 -11.68 -3.29 16.88
CA MET A 49 -12.48 -4.44 17.30
C MET A 49 -11.69 -5.36 18.21
N THR A 50 -10.44 -5.67 17.85
CA THR A 50 -9.56 -6.58 18.60
C THR A 50 -9.18 -6.00 19.97
N GLU A 51 -8.94 -4.70 20.05
CA GLU A 51 -8.66 -3.99 21.31
C GLU A 51 -9.90 -3.72 22.16
N GLY A 52 -11.11 -4.05 21.67
CA GLY A 52 -12.37 -3.91 22.39
C GLY A 52 -12.93 -2.48 22.46
N TYR A 53 -12.39 -1.54 21.67
CA TYR A 53 -12.98 -0.20 21.51
C TYR A 53 -14.34 -0.27 20.81
N ILE A 54 -14.49 -1.20 19.88
CA ILE A 54 -15.75 -1.53 19.23
C ILE A 54 -16.22 -2.88 19.78
N LYS A 55 -17.29 -2.88 20.55
CA LYS A 55 -17.87 -4.10 21.15
C LYS A 55 -18.64 -4.87 20.08
N VAL A 56 -18.06 -5.97 19.62
CA VAL A 56 -18.67 -6.90 18.66
C VAL A 56 -18.54 -8.34 19.15
N SER A 57 -19.30 -9.26 18.56
CA SER A 57 -19.18 -10.68 18.90
C SER A 57 -17.83 -11.27 18.45
N HIS A 58 -17.38 -12.31 19.13
CA HIS A 58 -16.14 -13.01 18.80
C HIS A 58 -16.16 -13.57 17.37
N GLU A 59 -17.33 -14.01 16.90
CA GLU A 59 -17.53 -14.48 15.53
C GLU A 59 -17.32 -13.38 14.50
N THR A 60 -17.81 -12.16 14.80
CA THR A 60 -17.62 -11.01 13.91
C THR A 60 -16.13 -10.67 13.77
N ILE A 61 -15.38 -10.67 14.87
CA ILE A 61 -13.91 -10.42 14.83
C ILE A 61 -13.22 -11.51 14.00
N TYR A 62 -13.63 -12.76 14.16
CA TYR A 62 -13.07 -13.88 13.40
C TYR A 62 -13.29 -13.73 11.89
N TYR A 63 -14.52 -13.48 11.44
CA TYR A 63 -14.81 -13.29 10.02
C TYR A 63 -14.15 -12.03 9.46
N TRP A 64 -14.09 -10.95 10.25
CA TRP A 64 -13.38 -9.74 9.85
C TRP A 64 -11.87 -9.99 9.66
N SER A 65 -11.26 -10.76 10.55
CA SER A 65 -9.86 -11.19 10.41
C SER A 65 -9.62 -11.93 9.10
N ILE A 66 -10.51 -12.85 8.74
CA ILE A 66 -10.42 -13.58 7.47
C ILE A 66 -10.50 -12.61 6.27
N CYS A 67 -11.51 -11.74 6.26
CA CYS A 67 -11.68 -10.76 5.19
C CYS A 67 -10.47 -9.82 5.08
N ASN A 68 -9.94 -9.35 6.23
CA ASN A 68 -8.77 -8.49 6.26
C ASN A 68 -7.56 -9.17 5.61
N ASN A 69 -7.29 -10.41 5.96
CA ASN A 69 -6.16 -11.16 5.41
C ASN A 69 -6.30 -11.47 3.90
N LEU A 70 -7.53 -11.69 3.41
CA LEU A 70 -7.79 -11.91 1.98
C LEU A 70 -7.65 -10.61 1.17
N LEU A 71 -8.10 -9.49 1.71
CA LEU A 71 -8.04 -8.21 1.01
C LEU A 71 -6.65 -7.56 1.05
N ASP A 72 -5.79 -7.96 1.98
CA ASP A 72 -4.47 -7.37 2.22
C ASP A 72 -3.61 -7.35 0.94
N ALA A 73 -3.29 -8.51 0.39
CA ALA A 73 -2.41 -8.62 -0.77
C ALA A 73 -3.01 -7.99 -2.05
N PRO A 74 -4.29 -8.23 -2.44
CA PRO A 74 -4.89 -7.58 -3.58
C PRO A 74 -4.87 -6.05 -3.50
N LEU A 75 -5.24 -5.46 -2.37
CA LEU A 75 -5.25 -4.01 -2.17
C LEU A 75 -3.83 -3.44 -2.22
N MET A 76 -2.88 -4.11 -1.57
CA MET A 76 -1.51 -3.64 -1.52
C MET A 76 -0.80 -3.77 -2.87
N LEU A 77 -0.99 -4.87 -3.60
CA LEU A 77 -0.48 -5.02 -4.97
C LEU A 77 -1.11 -3.98 -5.91
N PHE A 78 -2.41 -3.68 -5.74
CA PHE A 78 -3.05 -2.63 -6.52
C PHE A 78 -2.43 -1.27 -6.22
N PHE A 79 -2.17 -0.95 -4.94
CA PHE A 79 -1.45 0.26 -4.57
C PHE A 79 -0.04 0.29 -5.16
N LEU A 80 0.69 -0.82 -5.15
CA LEU A 80 2.03 -0.92 -5.70
C LEU A 80 2.11 -0.60 -7.21
N THR A 81 0.98 -0.68 -7.95
CA THR A 81 0.95 -0.19 -9.34
C THR A 81 1.27 1.30 -9.46
N TYR A 82 1.15 2.08 -8.36
CA TYR A 82 1.58 3.48 -8.29
C TYR A 82 3.05 3.70 -8.67
N PHE A 83 3.90 2.74 -8.33
CA PHE A 83 5.34 2.81 -8.60
C PHE A 83 5.70 2.35 -10.01
N SER A 84 4.74 1.79 -10.74
CA SER A 84 4.98 1.30 -12.10
C SER A 84 5.18 2.47 -13.05
N THR A 85 6.25 2.41 -13.86
CA THR A 85 6.57 3.41 -14.89
C THR A 85 6.07 3.00 -16.27
N THR A 86 5.87 1.70 -16.49
CA THR A 86 5.46 1.17 -17.79
C THR A 86 4.08 0.52 -17.72
N ARG A 87 3.28 0.71 -18.77
CA ARG A 87 1.97 0.05 -18.91
C ARG A 87 2.08 -1.47 -18.86
N ALA A 88 3.17 -2.03 -19.39
CA ALA A 88 3.41 -3.47 -19.38
C ALA A 88 3.57 -4.01 -17.95
N LEU A 89 4.33 -3.33 -17.08
CA LEU A 89 4.49 -3.74 -15.68
C LEU A 89 3.18 -3.63 -14.90
N THR A 90 2.43 -2.53 -15.09
CA THR A 90 1.11 -2.39 -14.49
C THR A 90 0.17 -3.52 -14.91
N LYS A 91 0.19 -3.92 -16.19
CA LYS A 91 -0.62 -5.02 -16.69
C LYS A 91 -0.22 -6.35 -16.05
N LYS A 92 1.09 -6.62 -15.91
CA LYS A 92 1.60 -7.82 -15.23
C LYS A 92 1.13 -7.90 -13.77
N ILE A 93 1.23 -6.79 -13.01
CA ILE A 93 0.77 -6.74 -11.61
C ILE A 93 -0.73 -7.02 -11.55
N LYS A 94 -1.56 -6.41 -12.42
CA LYS A 94 -3.00 -6.67 -12.46
C LYS A 94 -3.34 -8.14 -12.77
N ILE A 95 -2.57 -8.79 -13.64
CA ILE A 95 -2.74 -10.24 -13.91
C ILE A 95 -2.42 -11.03 -12.64
N ILE A 96 -1.35 -10.70 -11.93
CA ILE A 96 -0.97 -11.38 -10.67
C ILE A 96 -2.05 -11.19 -9.61
N ILE A 97 -2.61 -9.97 -9.47
CA ILE A 97 -3.75 -9.74 -8.57
C ILE A 97 -4.93 -10.64 -8.92
N CYS A 98 -5.29 -10.73 -10.21
CA CYS A 98 -6.38 -11.59 -10.66
C CYS A 98 -6.10 -13.07 -10.33
N LEU A 99 -4.89 -13.54 -10.57
CA LEU A 99 -4.50 -14.93 -10.26
C LEU A 99 -4.54 -15.20 -8.76
N LEU A 100 -4.10 -14.25 -7.91
CA LEU A 100 -4.19 -14.38 -6.46
C LEU A 100 -5.65 -14.46 -6.00
N ILE A 101 -6.52 -13.58 -6.48
CA ILE A 101 -7.94 -13.59 -6.11
C ILE A 101 -8.59 -14.93 -6.52
N VAL A 102 -8.29 -15.43 -7.71
CA VAL A 102 -8.80 -16.75 -8.15
C VAL A 102 -8.28 -17.87 -7.24
N PHE A 103 -7.01 -17.84 -6.88
CA PHE A 103 -6.40 -18.78 -5.94
C PHE A 103 -7.06 -18.72 -4.56
N GLU A 104 -7.29 -17.53 -4.01
CA GLU A 104 -8.00 -17.31 -2.74
C GLU A 104 -9.42 -17.89 -2.77
N ILE A 105 -10.17 -17.63 -3.85
CA ILE A 105 -11.53 -18.18 -4.02
C ILE A 105 -11.50 -19.72 -4.06
N ILE A 106 -10.56 -20.32 -4.79
CA ILE A 106 -10.44 -21.78 -4.87
C ILE A 106 -10.12 -22.36 -3.48
N VAL A 107 -9.18 -21.77 -2.73
CA VAL A 107 -8.84 -22.26 -1.40
C VAL A 107 -10.02 -22.15 -0.44
N ILE A 108 -10.78 -21.04 -0.48
CA ILE A 108 -11.97 -20.84 0.35
C ILE A 108 -13.06 -21.86 -0.02
N LEU A 109 -13.28 -22.15 -1.29
CA LEU A 109 -14.26 -23.15 -1.72
C LEU A 109 -13.91 -24.57 -1.25
N LEU A 110 -12.59 -24.88 -1.17
CA LEU A 110 -12.13 -26.22 -0.75
C LEU A 110 -12.06 -26.39 0.77
N LYS A 111 -11.67 -25.35 1.51
CA LYS A 111 -11.40 -25.40 2.97
C LYS A 111 -12.41 -24.62 3.81
N GLY A 112 -13.32 -23.89 3.18
CA GLY A 112 -14.22 -22.98 3.87
C GLY A 112 -13.51 -21.74 4.46
N PHE A 113 -14.25 -20.93 5.21
CA PHE A 113 -13.70 -19.79 5.93
C PHE A 113 -13.04 -20.23 7.24
N THR A 114 -11.85 -20.83 7.12
CA THR A 114 -11.09 -21.39 8.24
C THR A 114 -9.70 -20.78 8.36
N THR A 115 -9.10 -20.88 9.55
CA THR A 115 -7.71 -20.45 9.79
C THR A 115 -6.71 -21.22 8.89
N GLU A 116 -7.03 -22.47 8.58
CA GLU A 116 -6.20 -23.28 7.67
C GLU A 116 -6.19 -22.69 6.25
N ALA A 117 -7.37 -22.29 5.75
CA ALA A 117 -7.47 -21.63 4.44
C ALA A 117 -6.63 -20.34 4.39
N ILE A 118 -6.73 -19.51 5.44
CA ILE A 118 -5.94 -18.27 5.53
C ILE A 118 -4.44 -18.58 5.50
N THR A 119 -3.99 -19.59 6.26
CA THR A 119 -2.57 -19.96 6.32
C THR A 119 -2.03 -20.33 4.92
N ILE A 120 -2.81 -21.06 4.13
CA ILE A 120 -2.44 -21.46 2.76
C ILE A 120 -2.38 -20.24 1.83
N VAL A 121 -3.31 -19.29 1.98
CA VAL A 121 -3.38 -18.10 1.13
C VAL A 121 -2.30 -17.09 1.48
N LEU A 122 -2.03 -16.84 2.77
CA LEU A 122 -1.08 -15.83 3.23
C LEU A 122 0.34 -16.07 2.71
N GLY A 123 0.82 -17.31 2.63
CA GLY A 123 2.18 -17.60 2.17
C GLY A 123 2.49 -17.02 0.80
N PRO A 124 1.81 -17.47 -0.27
CA PRO A 124 2.00 -16.93 -1.62
C PRO A 124 1.71 -15.42 -1.72
N SER A 125 0.70 -14.94 -1.00
CA SER A 125 0.28 -13.53 -1.00
C SER A 125 1.37 -12.63 -0.43
N LEU A 126 1.91 -12.96 0.74
CA LEU A 126 3.02 -12.24 1.36
C LEU A 126 4.28 -12.25 0.49
N LEU A 127 4.62 -13.41 -0.10
CA LEU A 127 5.75 -13.52 -1.02
C LEU A 127 5.59 -12.61 -2.24
N ALA A 128 4.41 -12.56 -2.85
CA ALA A 128 4.15 -11.70 -3.99
C ALA A 128 4.29 -10.22 -3.63
N VAL A 129 3.69 -9.78 -2.52
CA VAL A 129 3.79 -8.38 -2.07
C VAL A 129 5.23 -8.04 -1.72
N LEU A 130 5.94 -8.89 -0.98
CA LEU A 130 7.33 -8.67 -0.57
C LEU A 130 8.26 -8.56 -1.78
N PHE A 131 8.07 -9.42 -2.78
CA PHE A 131 8.82 -9.35 -4.04
C PHE A 131 8.66 -7.98 -4.73
N PHE A 132 7.43 -7.51 -4.90
CA PHE A 132 7.20 -6.21 -5.54
C PHE A 132 7.64 -5.04 -4.66
N CYS A 133 7.49 -5.11 -3.34
CA CYS A 133 8.02 -4.09 -2.42
C CYS A 133 9.53 -3.98 -2.56
N THR A 134 10.27 -5.10 -2.58
CA THR A 134 11.72 -5.13 -2.77
C THR A 134 12.11 -4.57 -4.13
N TYR A 135 11.45 -5.02 -5.20
CA TYR A 135 11.71 -4.52 -6.55
C TYR A 135 11.51 -3.01 -6.65
N PHE A 136 10.39 -2.49 -6.17
CA PHE A 136 10.12 -1.05 -6.23
C PHE A 136 11.00 -0.25 -5.28
N PHE A 137 11.33 -0.76 -4.10
CA PHE A 137 12.27 -0.11 -3.19
C PHE A 137 13.64 0.09 -3.84
N ILE A 138 14.24 -0.96 -4.38
CA ILE A 138 15.55 -0.88 -5.06
C ILE A 138 15.49 0.14 -6.21
N ARG A 139 14.43 0.07 -7.02
CA ARG A 139 14.25 0.96 -8.17
C ARG A 139 14.10 2.42 -7.77
N GLN A 140 13.24 2.72 -6.77
CA GLN A 140 13.00 4.09 -6.32
C GLN A 140 14.23 4.65 -5.60
N THR A 141 14.92 3.85 -4.81
CA THR A 141 16.17 4.23 -4.15
C THR A 141 17.25 4.59 -5.18
N LYS A 142 17.43 3.75 -6.23
CA LYS A 142 18.34 4.07 -7.34
C LYS A 142 17.97 5.39 -8.01
N THR A 143 16.69 5.63 -8.28
CA THR A 143 16.21 6.89 -8.87
C THR A 143 16.45 8.09 -7.94
N THR A 144 16.29 7.91 -6.63
CA THR A 144 16.54 8.95 -5.64
C THR A 144 18.02 9.32 -5.56
N ILE A 145 18.90 8.34 -5.53
CA ILE A 145 20.35 8.55 -5.47
C ILE A 145 20.86 9.26 -6.74
N LEU A 146 20.46 8.78 -7.91
CA LEU A 146 20.97 9.30 -9.18
C LEU A 146 20.41 10.68 -9.54
N TYR A 147 19.12 10.91 -9.26
CA TYR A 147 18.44 12.10 -9.77
C TYR A 147 17.89 13.01 -8.67
N ARG A 148 18.08 12.68 -7.40
CA ARG A 148 17.47 13.38 -6.23
C ARG A 148 15.94 13.57 -6.35
N LYS A 149 15.30 12.69 -7.14
CA LYS A 149 13.85 12.67 -7.39
C LYS A 149 13.26 11.41 -6.77
N ALA A 150 11.96 11.41 -6.50
CA ALA A 150 11.23 10.25 -5.98
C ALA A 150 11.57 9.82 -4.53
N THR A 151 12.14 10.71 -3.70
CA THR A 151 12.43 10.42 -2.28
C THR A 151 11.18 9.96 -1.53
N GLY A 152 10.03 10.62 -1.74
CA GLY A 152 8.76 10.21 -1.12
C GLY A 152 8.36 8.78 -1.52
N LYS A 153 8.48 8.44 -2.80
CA LYS A 153 8.22 7.07 -3.28
C LYS A 153 9.16 6.04 -2.66
N ALA A 154 10.45 6.37 -2.53
CA ALA A 154 11.43 5.48 -1.93
C ALA A 154 11.10 5.20 -0.45
N ILE A 155 10.70 6.22 0.32
CA ILE A 155 10.31 6.07 1.73
C ILE A 155 9.01 5.25 1.86
N ILE A 156 8.01 5.50 1.00
CA ILE A 156 6.78 4.69 0.98
C ILE A 156 7.10 3.22 0.68
N ALA A 157 7.95 2.96 -0.32
CA ALA A 157 8.38 1.61 -0.65
C ALA A 157 9.20 0.95 0.49
N ALA A 158 10.05 1.72 1.18
CA ALA A 158 10.78 1.27 2.36
C ALA A 158 9.84 0.89 3.51
N SER A 159 8.82 1.72 3.77
CA SER A 159 7.79 1.44 4.78
C SER A 159 7.08 0.11 4.51
N LEU A 160 6.66 -0.12 3.27
CA LEU A 160 6.00 -1.36 2.87
C LEU A 160 6.95 -2.56 2.94
N LEU A 161 8.19 -2.41 2.48
CA LEU A 161 9.20 -3.46 2.56
C LEU A 161 9.47 -3.87 4.02
N PHE A 162 9.58 -2.89 4.92
CA PHE A 162 9.75 -3.14 6.34
C PHE A 162 8.53 -3.87 6.93
N ALA A 163 7.32 -3.38 6.68
CA ALA A 163 6.09 -3.99 7.18
C ALA A 163 5.94 -5.44 6.70
N TYR A 164 5.99 -5.67 5.41
CA TYR A 164 5.80 -7.02 4.83
C TYR A 164 6.97 -7.97 5.11
N GLY A 165 8.20 -7.45 5.25
CA GLY A 165 9.34 -8.22 5.72
C GLY A 165 9.12 -8.77 7.12
N CYS A 166 8.70 -7.91 8.07
CA CYS A 166 8.38 -8.32 9.43
C CYS A 166 7.14 -9.23 9.49
N TYR A 167 6.09 -8.93 8.72
CA TYR A 167 4.90 -9.80 8.67
C TYR A 167 5.22 -11.19 8.10
N SER A 168 6.15 -11.31 7.17
CA SER A 168 6.62 -12.60 6.67
C SER A 168 7.33 -13.40 7.76
N ILE A 169 8.12 -12.73 8.61
CA ILE A 169 8.77 -13.40 9.77
C ILE A 169 7.71 -13.84 10.78
N ILE A 170 6.74 -12.98 11.11
CA ILE A 170 5.63 -13.30 12.01
C ILE A 170 4.84 -14.51 11.48
N TYR A 171 4.53 -14.50 10.17
CA TYR A 171 3.86 -15.62 9.51
C TYR A 171 4.62 -16.93 9.68
N LEU A 172 5.92 -16.94 9.43
CA LEU A 172 6.76 -18.12 9.59
C LEU A 172 6.77 -18.61 11.05
N MET A 173 6.93 -17.72 12.01
CA MET A 173 6.97 -18.07 13.43
C MET A 173 5.63 -18.63 13.92
N TYR A 174 4.51 -17.98 13.55
CA TYR A 174 3.20 -18.33 14.07
C TYR A 174 2.57 -19.53 13.35
N TYR A 175 2.60 -19.55 12.02
CA TYR A 175 1.89 -20.57 11.24
C TYR A 175 2.77 -21.77 10.84
N VAL A 176 4.07 -21.54 10.60
CA VAL A 176 4.97 -22.61 10.14
C VAL A 176 5.65 -23.28 11.33
N PHE A 177 6.32 -22.51 12.17
CA PHE A 177 7.06 -23.05 13.33
C PHE A 177 6.19 -23.27 14.57
N LYS A 178 4.96 -22.72 14.61
CA LYS A 178 3.99 -22.85 15.71
C LYS A 178 4.62 -22.58 17.08
N THR A 179 5.35 -21.47 17.19
CA THR A 179 6.04 -21.10 18.44
C THR A 179 5.02 -20.79 19.54
N GLN A 180 5.36 -21.19 20.79
CA GLN A 180 4.48 -21.01 21.96
C GLN A 180 4.42 -19.55 22.48
N HIS A 181 5.31 -18.66 22.03
CA HIS A 181 5.42 -17.27 22.50
C HIS A 181 4.47 -16.32 21.71
N VAL A 182 3.18 -16.56 21.84
CA VAL A 182 2.15 -15.78 21.12
C VAL A 182 2.11 -14.31 21.58
N ALA A 183 2.31 -14.05 22.88
CA ALA A 183 2.27 -12.69 23.45
C ALA A 183 3.38 -11.79 22.86
N ASP A 184 4.58 -12.30 22.68
CA ASP A 184 5.71 -11.55 22.11
C ASP A 184 5.49 -11.26 20.64
N THR A 185 4.82 -12.15 19.93
CA THR A 185 4.47 -11.95 18.52
C THR A 185 3.51 -10.79 18.32
N PHE A 186 2.51 -10.60 19.20
CA PHE A 186 1.60 -9.46 19.15
C PHE A 186 2.32 -8.15 19.45
N LEU A 187 3.25 -8.12 20.38
CA LEU A 187 4.02 -6.92 20.67
C LEU A 187 4.88 -6.49 19.47
N ILE A 188 5.54 -7.46 18.82
CA ILE A 188 6.29 -7.21 17.58
C ILE A 188 5.36 -6.66 16.50
N TYR A 189 4.16 -7.23 16.33
CA TYR A 189 3.18 -6.73 15.36
C TYR A 189 2.82 -5.26 15.60
N PHE A 190 2.53 -4.86 16.84
CA PHE A 190 2.20 -3.47 17.18
C PHE A 190 3.36 -2.51 16.91
N LEU A 191 4.59 -2.89 17.25
CA LEU A 191 5.77 -2.09 16.96
C LEU A 191 5.99 -1.90 15.46
N VAL A 192 5.87 -2.99 14.68
CA VAL A 192 5.99 -2.96 13.22
C VAL A 192 4.92 -2.08 12.59
N ALA A 193 3.65 -2.25 13.00
CA ALA A 193 2.54 -1.46 12.51
C ALA A 193 2.73 0.03 12.81
N THR A 194 3.17 0.38 14.02
CA THR A 194 3.44 1.77 14.42
C THR A 194 4.57 2.37 13.61
N PHE A 195 5.71 1.72 13.54
CA PHE A 195 6.88 2.23 12.85
C PHE A 195 6.66 2.35 11.34
N SER A 196 6.07 1.33 10.71
CA SER A 196 5.76 1.36 9.28
C SER A 196 4.75 2.46 8.94
N SER A 197 3.73 2.69 9.77
CA SER A 197 2.76 3.76 9.57
C SER A 197 3.40 5.14 9.68
N CYS A 198 4.32 5.36 10.61
CA CYS A 198 5.08 6.61 10.72
C CYS A 198 5.96 6.87 9.48
N LEU A 199 6.66 5.83 8.99
CA LEU A 199 7.43 5.91 7.75
C LEU A 199 6.53 6.19 6.55
N MET A 200 5.36 5.55 6.49
CA MET A 200 4.36 5.78 5.44
C MET A 200 3.91 7.25 5.42
N CYS A 201 3.55 7.81 6.56
CA CYS A 201 3.17 9.23 6.70
C CYS A 201 4.27 10.17 6.22
N THR A 202 5.51 9.91 6.62
CA THR A 202 6.68 10.69 6.17
C THR A 202 6.83 10.63 4.65
N GLY A 203 6.69 9.44 4.07
CA GLY A 203 6.74 9.24 2.63
C GLY A 203 5.62 9.99 1.88
N ILE A 204 4.38 9.91 2.36
CA ILE A 204 3.22 10.62 1.81
C ILE A 204 3.41 12.14 1.89
N PHE A 205 3.92 12.64 3.03
CA PHE A 205 4.19 14.08 3.22
C PHE A 205 5.21 14.62 2.21
N ILE A 206 6.30 13.89 1.99
CA ILE A 206 7.34 14.29 1.02
C ILE A 206 6.78 14.19 -0.42
N GLU A 207 6.03 13.13 -0.73
CA GLU A 207 5.47 12.89 -2.05
C GLU A 207 4.40 13.93 -2.44
N ARG A 208 3.72 14.54 -1.46
CA ARG A 208 2.74 15.62 -1.66
C ARG A 208 3.27 16.73 -2.57
N LYS A 209 4.46 17.25 -2.27
CA LYS A 209 5.07 18.35 -3.04
C LYS A 209 5.27 17.98 -4.51
N ARG A 210 5.63 16.71 -4.77
CA ARG A 210 5.79 16.21 -6.13
C ARG A 210 4.45 16.10 -6.86
N ILE A 211 3.43 15.55 -6.18
CA ILE A 211 2.09 15.40 -6.75
C ILE A 211 1.50 16.77 -7.10
N GLN A 212 1.66 17.76 -6.22
CA GLN A 212 1.19 19.12 -6.47
C GLN A 212 1.84 19.71 -7.73
N LYS A 213 3.16 19.64 -7.86
CA LYS A 213 3.87 20.12 -9.06
C LYS A 213 3.42 19.42 -10.34
N VAL A 214 3.17 18.10 -10.29
CA VAL A 214 2.68 17.36 -11.46
C VAL A 214 1.28 17.81 -11.84
N ASN A 215 0.40 18.03 -10.86
CA ASN A 215 -0.96 18.51 -11.13
C ASN A 215 -0.96 19.94 -11.73
N GLU A 216 -0.13 20.85 -11.20
CA GLU A 216 0.06 22.20 -11.75
C GLU A 216 0.53 22.14 -13.21
N LEU A 217 1.54 21.32 -13.51
CA LEU A 217 2.02 21.13 -14.87
C LEU A 217 0.95 20.57 -15.82
N LEU A 218 0.14 19.61 -15.34
CA LEU A 218 -0.95 19.05 -16.13
C LEU A 218 -2.04 20.08 -16.40
N GLN A 219 -2.35 20.93 -15.43
CA GLN A 219 -3.32 22.02 -15.58
C GLN A 219 -2.82 23.06 -16.57
N THR A 220 -1.57 23.53 -16.42
CA THR A 220 -0.96 24.49 -17.36
C THR A 220 -0.93 23.95 -18.79
N ARG A 221 -0.63 22.65 -18.97
CA ARG A 221 -0.68 22.01 -20.29
C ARG A 221 -2.08 21.97 -20.88
N LYS A 222 -3.08 21.70 -20.03
CA LYS A 222 -4.48 21.70 -20.49
C LYS A 222 -4.89 23.09 -20.94
N GLU A 223 -4.61 24.12 -20.14
CA GLU A 223 -4.89 25.52 -20.47
C GLU A 223 -4.18 25.95 -21.76
N LEU A 224 -2.90 25.58 -21.92
CA LEU A 224 -2.15 25.84 -23.15
C LEU A 224 -2.78 25.13 -24.35
N SER A 225 -3.14 23.84 -24.20
CA SER A 225 -3.81 23.09 -25.27
C SER A 225 -5.14 23.67 -25.69
N ASP A 226 -5.90 24.24 -24.76
CA ASP A 226 -7.20 24.87 -25.04
C ASP A 226 -6.99 26.20 -25.75
N LEU A 227 -6.00 27.01 -25.35
CA LEU A 227 -5.64 28.26 -26.05
C LEU A 227 -5.14 28.02 -27.49
N TYR A 228 -4.39 26.94 -27.74
CA TYR A 228 -3.90 26.60 -29.07
C TYR A 228 -4.95 25.92 -29.99
N LYS A 229 -6.03 25.39 -29.42
CA LYS A 229 -7.15 24.87 -30.21
C LYS A 229 -7.94 26.01 -30.90
N ASP A 230 -8.03 27.14 -30.23
CA ASP A 230 -8.77 28.32 -30.77
C ASP A 230 -7.96 29.13 -31.80
N THR A 231 -6.63 28.93 -31.83
CA THR A 231 -5.77 29.53 -32.87
C THR A 231 -5.48 28.48 -33.93
N ASN A 232 -6.09 28.60 -35.09
CA ASN A 232 -5.83 27.78 -36.29
C ASN A 232 -4.41 27.90 -36.87
N THR A 233 -3.43 28.30 -36.09
CA THR A 233 -2.03 28.39 -36.48
C THR A 233 -1.35 27.04 -36.20
N VAL A 234 -0.93 26.39 -37.28
CA VAL A 234 -0.10 25.19 -37.30
C VAL A 234 1.13 25.42 -36.37
N ALA A 235 1.10 24.85 -35.20
CA ALA A 235 2.15 25.06 -34.23
C ALA A 235 3.36 24.14 -34.49
N PRO A 236 4.56 24.69 -34.78
CA PRO A 236 5.79 23.92 -34.86
C PRO A 236 6.27 23.36 -33.51
N LEU A 237 5.59 23.68 -32.40
CA LEU A 237 5.93 23.29 -31.03
C LEU A 237 5.50 21.88 -30.63
N ARG A 238 4.74 21.17 -31.49
CA ARG A 238 4.14 19.88 -31.12
C ARG A 238 5.15 18.74 -30.97
N THR A 239 6.29 18.84 -31.64
CA THR A 239 7.34 17.80 -31.64
C THR A 239 8.30 17.95 -30.46
N ALA A 240 8.68 19.16 -30.09
CA ALA A 240 9.68 19.38 -29.04
C ALA A 240 9.13 19.13 -27.61
N MET A 241 7.81 19.34 -27.39
CA MET A 241 7.20 19.08 -26.06
C MET A 241 6.84 17.62 -25.81
N LEU A 242 6.62 16.81 -26.85
CA LEU A 242 6.21 15.41 -26.71
C LEU A 242 7.35 14.45 -26.33
N ASP A 243 8.59 14.82 -26.66
CA ASP A 243 9.77 13.99 -26.33
C ASP A 243 10.22 14.11 -24.88
N PHE A 244 9.88 15.19 -24.17
CA PHE A 244 10.18 15.34 -22.76
C PHE A 244 9.34 14.46 -21.83
N ASP A 245 8.24 13.89 -22.31
CA ASP A 245 7.25 13.19 -21.49
C ASP A 245 7.37 11.66 -21.50
N LYS A 246 8.09 11.09 -22.47
CA LYS A 246 8.06 9.64 -22.64
C LYS A 246 8.95 8.88 -21.67
N ASP A 247 10.06 9.45 -21.20
CA ASP A 247 11.08 8.67 -20.52
C ASP A 247 11.57 9.18 -19.15
N HIS A 248 11.18 10.38 -18.71
CA HIS A 248 11.78 10.99 -17.51
C HIS A 248 10.86 11.39 -16.35
N TRP A 249 9.51 11.32 -16.47
CA TRP A 249 8.58 11.84 -15.46
C TRP A 249 7.63 10.80 -14.85
N ASN A 250 7.78 9.52 -15.18
CA ASN A 250 7.00 8.43 -14.56
C ASN A 250 7.69 7.80 -13.37
#